data_6e16cae74adc97fdc459c469515d4ebd
#
_entry.id   6e16cae74adc97fdc459c469515d4ebd
#
_cell.length_a   1.000
_cell.length_b   1.000
_cell.length_c   1.000
_cell.angle_alpha   90.00
_cell.angle_beta   90.00
_cell.angle_gamma   90.00
#
_symmetry.space_group_name_H-M   'P 1'
#
loop_
_entity.id
_entity.type
_entity.pdbx_description
1 polymer ?
#
loop_
_entity_poly.entity_id
_entity_poly.type
_entity_poly.pdbx_seq_one_letter_code
_entity_poly.pdbx_strand_id
1 'polypeptide(L)'
;MFKHQVSYTDFDGKKVKEDLWFHLSTRDIVPLTDKYGDLQKYSEKLLKDKKKSNLLAFYEDLITTAYGERSEDGKRFIRTEKVRSDFFQSLAFDTLLDSLLEDEKEMDKFFSALAAPLQARIKKLPKQKVGK
;
A
#
# COMPACT_ATOMS: atom_id res chain seq x y z
N MET A 1 2.89 7.88 -9.10
CA MET A 1 3.69 6.73 -8.65
C MET A 1 4.62 7.13 -7.52
N PHE A 2 4.72 6.27 -6.55
CA PHE A 2 5.45 6.58 -5.32
C PHE A 2 6.61 5.60 -5.15
N LYS A 3 7.80 6.13 -4.92
CA LYS A 3 9.00 5.32 -4.68
C LYS A 3 9.38 5.36 -3.21
N HIS A 4 9.64 4.20 -2.64
CA HIS A 4 10.08 4.10 -1.25
C HIS A 4 11.31 3.20 -1.19
N GLN A 5 12.39 3.68 -0.59
CA GLN A 5 13.61 2.89 -0.47
C GLN A 5 13.63 2.19 0.88
N VAL A 6 13.99 0.91 0.86
CA VAL A 6 14.19 0.13 2.09
C VAL A 6 15.64 -0.36 2.14
N SER A 7 16.15 -0.53 3.35
CA SER A 7 17.48 -1.08 3.58
C SER A 7 17.35 -2.24 4.55
N TYR A 8 17.95 -3.37 4.20
CA TYR A 8 17.87 -4.56 5.05
C TYR A 8 19.07 -5.45 4.79
N THR A 9 19.24 -6.45 5.64
CA THR A 9 20.26 -7.48 5.45
C THR A 9 19.54 -8.73 4.94
N ASP A 10 19.98 -9.26 3.80
CA ASP A 10 19.33 -10.43 3.21
C ASP A 10 19.70 -11.71 3.97
N PHE A 11 19.12 -12.83 3.55
CA PHE A 11 19.35 -14.12 4.23
C PHE A 11 20.78 -14.60 4.09
N ASP A 12 21.55 -14.07 3.14
CA ASP A 12 22.96 -14.40 2.97
C ASP A 12 23.87 -13.44 3.73
N GLY A 13 23.31 -12.52 4.51
CA GLY A 13 24.07 -11.57 5.31
C GLY A 13 24.54 -10.35 4.55
N LYS A 14 24.07 -10.14 3.34
CA LYS A 14 24.46 -8.98 2.53
C LYS A 14 23.54 -7.81 2.80
N LYS A 15 24.10 -6.61 2.87
CA LYS A 15 23.32 -5.39 3.02
C LYS A 15 22.75 -5.00 1.66
N VAL A 16 21.44 -4.75 1.63
CA VAL A 16 20.71 -4.43 0.40
C VAL A 16 19.98 -3.12 0.58
N LYS A 17 20.03 -2.29 -0.46
CA LYS A 17 19.16 -1.12 -0.58
C LYS A 17 18.32 -1.35 -1.82
N GLU A 18 17.02 -1.24 -1.65
CA GLU A 18 16.09 -1.54 -2.74
C GLU A 18 15.04 -0.45 -2.85
N ASP A 19 14.76 -0.03 -4.08
CA ASP A 19 13.69 0.92 -4.34
C ASP A 19 12.41 0.14 -4.64
N LEU A 20 11.38 0.42 -3.86
CA LEU A 20 10.07 -0.18 -4.05
C LEU A 20 9.15 0.85 -4.69
N TRP A 21 8.38 0.40 -5.68
CA TRP A 21 7.48 1.29 -6.42
C TRP A 21 6.04 0.94 -6.11
N PHE A 22 5.24 1.96 -5.85
CA PHE A 22 3.84 1.80 -5.49
C PHE A 22 2.97 2.74 -6.32
N HIS A 23 1.81 2.25 -6.68
CA HIS A 23 0.82 3.04 -7.42
C HIS A 23 -0.56 2.45 -7.19
N LEU A 24 -1.51 3.30 -6.85
CA LEU A 24 -2.91 2.89 -6.76
C LEU A 24 -3.70 3.65 -7.81
N SER A 25 -4.21 2.91 -8.78
CA SER A 25 -5.11 3.47 -9.78
C SER A 25 -6.52 3.51 -9.22
N THR A 26 -7.41 4.17 -9.96
CA THR A 26 -8.83 4.16 -9.61
C THR A 26 -9.37 2.73 -9.52
N ARG A 27 -8.92 1.86 -10.43
CA ARG A 27 -9.34 0.46 -10.43
C ARG A 27 -8.90 -0.29 -9.19
N ASP A 28 -7.79 0.12 -8.59
CA ASP A 28 -7.30 -0.51 -7.36
C ASP A 28 -8.02 0.00 -6.13
N ILE A 29 -8.25 1.31 -6.08
CA ILE A 29 -8.75 1.92 -4.84
C ILE A 29 -10.24 1.72 -4.64
N VAL A 30 -11.00 1.60 -5.72
CA VAL A 30 -12.44 1.38 -5.60
C VAL A 30 -12.78 0.10 -4.84
N PRO A 31 -12.20 -1.06 -5.21
CA PRO A 31 -12.46 -2.28 -4.42
C PRO A 31 -12.00 -2.16 -2.97
N LEU A 32 -10.89 -1.46 -2.72
CA LEU A 32 -10.42 -1.26 -1.35
C LEU A 32 -11.42 -0.41 -0.56
N THR A 33 -11.96 0.63 -1.20
CA THR A 33 -12.94 1.49 -0.56
C THR A 33 -14.24 0.71 -0.28
N ASP A 34 -14.64 -0.17 -1.20
CA ASP A 34 -15.82 -1.01 -0.98
C ASP A 34 -15.61 -1.93 0.22
N LYS A 35 -14.39 -2.44 0.38
CA LYS A 35 -14.08 -3.38 1.45
C LYS A 35 -13.93 -2.70 2.81
N TYR A 36 -13.27 -1.55 2.84
CA TYR A 36 -12.86 -0.90 4.10
C TYR A 36 -13.57 0.42 4.38
N GLY A 37 -14.29 0.97 3.42
CA GLY A 37 -14.87 2.30 3.55
C GLY A 37 -13.82 3.38 3.31
N ASP A 38 -13.96 4.50 3.99
CA ASP A 38 -12.96 5.57 3.91
C ASP A 38 -11.65 5.06 4.49
N LEU A 39 -10.64 4.94 3.64
CA LEU A 39 -9.39 4.29 4.03
C LEU A 39 -8.67 5.04 5.15
N GLN A 40 -8.71 6.38 5.12
CA GLN A 40 -8.05 7.15 6.16
C GLN A 40 -8.74 6.97 7.51
N LYS A 41 -10.06 7.01 7.54
CA LYS A 41 -10.82 6.79 8.77
C LYS A 41 -10.61 5.39 9.31
N TYR A 42 -10.59 4.42 8.42
CA TYR A 42 -10.36 3.03 8.82
C TYR A 42 -8.97 2.85 9.42
N SER A 43 -7.95 3.45 8.79
CA SER A 43 -6.59 3.41 9.32
C SER A 43 -6.52 4.03 10.71
N GLU A 44 -7.14 5.19 10.90
CA GLU A 44 -7.15 5.87 12.19
C GLU A 44 -7.84 5.02 13.26
N LYS A 45 -8.94 4.40 12.89
CA LYS A 45 -9.65 3.50 13.79
C LYS A 45 -8.78 2.32 14.22
N LEU A 46 -8.06 1.72 13.27
CA LEU A 46 -7.19 0.59 13.55
C LEU A 46 -6.03 0.96 14.46
N LEU A 47 -5.52 2.17 14.35
CA LEU A 47 -4.43 2.62 15.24
C LEU A 47 -4.86 2.65 16.70
N LYS A 48 -6.14 2.87 16.95
CA LYS A 48 -6.69 2.89 18.30
C LYS A 48 -7.12 1.51 18.78
N ASP A 49 -7.17 0.55 17.88
CA ASP A 49 -7.60 -0.80 18.22
C ASP A 49 -6.47 -1.53 18.95
N LYS A 50 -6.82 -2.28 19.97
CA LYS A 50 -5.84 -3.08 20.71
C LYS A 50 -5.38 -4.29 19.93
N LYS A 51 -6.23 -4.80 19.03
CA LYS A 51 -5.88 -5.94 18.18
C LYS A 51 -5.14 -5.46 16.97
N LYS A 52 -3.85 -5.71 16.92
CA LYS A 52 -3.02 -5.27 15.80
C LYS A 52 -3.15 -6.16 14.57
N SER A 53 -3.80 -7.31 14.69
CA SER A 53 -3.99 -8.19 13.55
C SER A 53 -4.81 -7.55 12.43
N ASN A 54 -5.82 -6.73 12.78
CA ASN A 54 -6.60 -6.03 11.77
C ASN A 54 -5.79 -4.94 11.09
N LEU A 55 -4.96 -4.24 11.85
CA LEU A 55 -4.05 -3.23 11.30
C LEU A 55 -3.08 -3.87 10.32
N LEU A 56 -2.48 -4.98 10.73
CA LEU A 56 -1.55 -5.73 9.90
C LEU A 56 -2.23 -6.17 8.59
N ALA A 57 -3.41 -6.80 8.70
CA ALA A 57 -4.13 -7.29 7.53
C ALA A 57 -4.46 -6.17 6.55
N PHE A 58 -4.89 -5.01 7.07
CA PHE A 58 -5.21 -3.86 6.22
C PHE A 58 -3.99 -3.36 5.46
N TYR A 59 -2.85 -3.20 6.15
CA TYR A 59 -1.64 -2.71 5.49
C TYR A 59 -1.02 -3.74 4.57
N GLU A 60 -1.11 -5.03 4.88
CA GLU A 60 -0.71 -6.07 3.94
C GLU A 60 -1.51 -5.97 2.64
N ASP A 61 -2.82 -5.83 2.75
CA ASP A 61 -3.71 -5.73 1.60
C ASP A 61 -3.42 -4.47 0.78
N LEU A 62 -3.31 -3.33 1.45
CA LEU A 62 -3.05 -2.05 0.80
C LEU A 62 -1.71 -2.04 0.08
N ILE A 63 -0.66 -2.47 0.77
CA ILE A 63 0.70 -2.42 0.24
C ILE A 63 0.87 -3.40 -0.92
N THR A 64 0.38 -4.62 -0.79
CA THR A 64 0.51 -5.60 -1.87
C THR A 64 -0.32 -5.23 -3.09
N THR A 65 -1.48 -4.61 -2.88
CA THR A 65 -2.29 -4.11 -3.99
C THR A 65 -1.57 -3.01 -4.76
N ALA A 66 -0.83 -2.16 -4.06
CA ALA A 66 -0.16 -1.01 -4.65
C ALA A 66 1.20 -1.36 -5.28
N TYR A 67 1.81 -2.45 -4.86
CA TYR A 67 3.15 -2.81 -5.31
C TYR A 67 3.19 -3.29 -6.76
N GLY A 68 4.24 -2.93 -7.46
CA GLY A 68 4.45 -3.43 -8.81
C GLY A 68 5.82 -3.06 -9.34
N GLU A 69 6.05 -3.39 -10.60
CA GLU A 69 7.29 -3.10 -11.29
C GLU A 69 7.03 -2.26 -12.52
N ARG A 70 7.84 -1.24 -12.71
CA ARG A 70 7.72 -0.38 -13.88
C ARG A 70 8.23 -1.12 -15.11
N SER A 71 7.50 -1.00 -16.22
CA SER A 71 8.04 -1.46 -17.51
C SER A 71 9.20 -0.55 -17.93
N GLU A 72 10.06 -1.04 -18.81
CA GLU A 72 11.21 -0.27 -19.26
C GLU A 72 10.81 1.06 -19.89
N ASP A 73 9.71 1.07 -20.65
CA ASP A 73 9.23 2.29 -21.31
C ASP A 73 8.43 3.21 -20.39
N GLY A 74 8.22 2.81 -19.13
CA GLY A 74 7.51 3.63 -18.15
C GLY A 74 6.01 3.73 -18.37
N LYS A 75 5.46 2.98 -19.33
CA LYS A 75 4.03 3.09 -19.65
C LYS A 75 3.15 2.09 -18.94
N ARG A 76 3.74 1.05 -18.37
CA ARG A 76 2.97 0.02 -17.65
C ARG A 76 3.54 -0.18 -16.26
N PHE A 77 2.65 -0.52 -15.38
CA PHE A 77 3.01 -0.90 -14.02
C PHE A 77 2.60 -2.36 -13.86
N ILE A 78 3.59 -3.23 -13.76
CA ILE A 78 3.38 -4.67 -13.82
C ILE A 78 3.02 -5.18 -12.43
N ARG A 79 1.81 -5.72 -12.29
CA ARG A 79 1.27 -6.15 -11.00
C ARG A 79 0.64 -7.54 -11.12
N THR A 80 1.37 -8.45 -11.75
CA THR A 80 0.89 -9.82 -11.86
C THR A 80 0.83 -10.47 -10.49
N GLU A 81 0.09 -11.56 -10.41
CA GLU A 81 0.01 -12.32 -9.17
C GLU A 81 1.39 -12.78 -8.72
N LYS A 82 2.24 -13.18 -9.66
CA LYS A 82 3.61 -13.58 -9.33
C LYS A 82 4.40 -12.44 -8.71
N VAL A 83 4.33 -11.25 -9.31
CA VAL A 83 5.04 -10.07 -8.78
C VAL A 83 4.57 -9.77 -7.36
N ARG A 84 3.27 -9.77 -7.14
CA ARG A 84 2.72 -9.49 -5.82
C ARG A 84 3.07 -10.57 -4.79
N SER A 85 3.00 -11.82 -5.19
CA SER A 85 3.31 -12.93 -4.31
C SER A 85 4.79 -12.95 -3.92
N ASP A 86 5.67 -12.72 -4.89
CA ASP A 86 7.10 -12.66 -4.62
C ASP A 86 7.42 -11.52 -3.64
N PHE A 87 6.79 -10.37 -3.83
CA PHE A 87 6.97 -9.23 -2.92
C PHE A 87 6.47 -9.55 -1.52
N PHE A 88 5.28 -10.16 -1.43
CA PHE A 88 4.68 -10.49 -0.14
C PHE A 88 5.58 -11.40 0.70
N GLN A 89 6.39 -12.22 0.03
CA GLN A 89 7.31 -13.15 0.69
C GLN A 89 8.71 -12.57 0.92
N SER A 90 8.95 -11.33 0.52
CA SER A 90 10.29 -10.76 0.53
C SER A 90 10.64 -10.09 1.85
N LEU A 91 11.93 -10.02 2.13
CA LEU A 91 12.43 -9.22 3.26
C LEU A 91 12.19 -7.74 3.06
N ALA A 92 12.13 -7.29 1.81
CA ALA A 92 11.81 -5.89 1.53
C ALA A 92 10.43 -5.54 2.07
N PHE A 93 9.46 -6.41 1.88
CA PHE A 93 8.10 -6.17 2.41
C PHE A 93 8.09 -6.16 3.93
N ASP A 94 8.74 -7.16 4.55
CA ASP A 94 8.80 -7.23 6.02
C ASP A 94 9.47 -5.97 6.59
N THR A 95 10.56 -5.53 5.98
CA THR A 95 11.27 -4.33 6.42
C THR A 95 10.40 -3.10 6.33
N LEU A 96 9.69 -2.94 5.21
CA LEU A 96 8.78 -1.82 5.04
C LEU A 96 7.67 -1.85 6.09
N LEU A 97 7.04 -3.00 6.23
CA LEU A 97 5.93 -3.14 7.17
C LEU A 97 6.35 -2.84 8.59
N ASP A 98 7.50 -3.37 9.02
CA ASP A 98 8.03 -3.10 10.35
C ASP A 98 8.26 -1.61 10.57
N SER A 99 8.85 -0.93 9.60
CA SER A 99 9.13 0.50 9.74
C SER A 99 7.84 1.32 9.85
N LEU A 100 6.80 0.92 9.12
CA LEU A 100 5.51 1.62 9.18
C LEU A 100 4.80 1.37 10.51
N LEU A 101 4.87 0.15 11.02
CA LEU A 101 4.21 -0.19 12.27
C LEU A 101 4.90 0.39 13.49
N GLU A 102 6.21 0.63 13.39
CA GLU A 102 7.00 1.19 14.48
C GLU A 102 6.86 2.71 14.60
N ASP A 103 6.48 3.39 13.55
CA ASP A 103 6.47 4.86 13.51
C ASP A 103 5.20 5.36 12.84
N GLU A 104 4.28 5.91 13.65
CA GLU A 104 3.02 6.46 13.16
C GLU A 104 3.22 7.55 12.11
N LYS A 105 4.27 8.36 12.25
CA LYS A 105 4.53 9.43 11.29
C LYS A 105 4.91 8.87 9.93
N GLU A 106 5.71 7.83 9.92
CA GLU A 106 6.09 7.16 8.66
C GLU A 106 4.87 6.50 8.03
N MET A 107 4.02 5.90 8.84
CA MET A 107 2.78 5.31 8.36
C MET A 107 1.88 6.36 7.72
N ASP A 108 1.70 7.51 8.38
CA ASP A 108 0.89 8.60 7.84
C ASP A 108 1.46 9.14 6.53
N LYS A 109 2.77 9.31 6.46
CA LYS A 109 3.42 9.78 5.23
C LYS A 109 3.22 8.80 4.08
N PHE A 110 3.41 7.52 4.36
CA PHE A 110 3.25 6.49 3.36
C PHE A 110 1.81 6.46 2.86
N PHE A 111 0.86 6.45 3.78
CA PHE A 111 -0.56 6.41 3.43
C PHE A 111 -0.96 7.65 2.63
N SER A 112 -0.52 8.83 3.06
CA SER A 112 -0.86 10.07 2.36
C SER A 112 -0.28 10.12 0.96
N ALA A 113 0.96 9.63 0.80
CA ALA A 113 1.58 9.60 -0.52
C ALA A 113 0.89 8.61 -1.45
N LEU A 114 0.33 7.54 -0.89
CA LEU A 114 -0.19 6.44 -1.68
C LEU A 114 -1.69 6.56 -1.96
N ALA A 115 -2.49 6.79 -0.94
CA ALA A 115 -3.94 6.63 -1.03
C ALA A 115 -4.74 7.93 -1.02
N ALA A 116 -4.32 8.92 -0.23
CA ALA A 116 -5.14 10.11 -0.03
C ALA A 116 -5.48 10.87 -1.31
N PRO A 117 -4.53 11.09 -2.26
CA PRO A 117 -4.88 11.79 -3.50
C PRO A 117 -5.95 11.06 -4.32
N LEU A 118 -5.92 9.75 -4.31
CA LEU A 118 -6.89 8.95 -5.06
C LEU A 118 -8.25 8.96 -4.40
N GLN A 119 -8.29 8.96 -3.08
CA GLN A 119 -9.57 9.06 -2.38
C GLN A 119 -10.26 10.39 -2.66
N ALA A 120 -9.50 11.48 -2.73
CA ALA A 120 -10.05 12.78 -3.09
C ALA A 120 -10.64 12.73 -4.50
N ARG A 121 -9.97 12.03 -5.42
CA ARG A 121 -10.47 11.87 -6.79
C ARG A 121 -11.74 11.02 -6.80
N ILE A 122 -11.79 9.96 -6.03
CA ILE A 122 -12.96 9.11 -5.94
C ILE A 122 -14.19 9.89 -5.46
N LYS A 123 -14.00 10.77 -4.50
CA LYS A 123 -15.08 11.60 -3.97
C LYS A 123 -15.66 12.54 -5.03
N LYS A 124 -14.90 12.85 -6.07
CA LYS A 124 -15.35 13.71 -7.16
C LYS A 124 -16.06 12.94 -8.26
N LEU A 125 -16.04 11.63 -8.23
CA LEU A 125 -16.73 10.83 -9.22
C LEU A 125 -18.24 11.00 -9.04
N PRO A 126 -19.03 10.93 -10.15
CA PRO A 126 -20.47 11.00 -10.03
C PRO A 126 -20.98 9.94 -9.08
N LYS A 127 -21.79 10.34 -8.12
CA LYS A 127 -22.38 9.37 -7.21
C LYS A 127 -23.35 8.49 -7.97
N GLN A 128 -23.28 7.21 -7.70
CA GLN A 128 -24.26 6.30 -8.21
C GLN A 128 -25.61 6.65 -7.61
N LYS A 129 -26.52 6.90 -8.44
CA LYS A 129 -27.84 7.23 -7.96
C LYS A 129 -28.67 6.01 -7.72
N VAL A 130 -28.00 5.12 -7.30
CA VAL A 130 -28.60 3.86 -7.13
C VAL A 130 -29.28 3.78 -5.86
N GLY A 131 -29.29 3.87 -5.85
CA GLY A 131 -29.27 3.98 -4.97
C GLY A 131 -29.78 4.24 -4.44
N LYS A 132 -29.85 4.50 -4.72
CA LYS A 132 -30.07 4.77 -4.46
C LYS A 132 -30.41 4.57 -4.39
#